data_4b46e4752b1348a0fd16b2e7acd61729
#
_entry.id   4b46e4752b1348a0fd16b2e7acd61729
#
_cell.length_a   1.000
_cell.length_b   1.000
_cell.length_c   1.000
_cell.angle_alpha   90.00
_cell.angle_beta   90.00
_cell.angle_gamma   90.00
#
_symmetry.space_group_name_H-M   'P 1'
#
loop_
_entity.id
_entity.type
_entity.pdbx_description
1 polymer ?
#
loop_
_entity_poly.entity_id
_entity_poly.type
_entity_poly.pdbx_seq_one_letter_code
_entity_poly.pdbx_strand_id
1 'polypeptide(L)'
;KVGFLAPTLQTEFMIGIDEKLHEECDNRGWDYVSASFDNDSAAAVSAIENMVTGNCNYIVAMVSDTSCDDALRAAQEKGVKIIECGVETAVHDLVLKTDQYSIGTQIGDMAADWLNSQLGGEGNIVVYTTYQNQDMQDRGQGIQDAIKEKAPNVNILEVVDIGKDVVGSGTTTTETMLQKYSNLNGIVCYGDAAAVESVEAVKAAGKDNENFGVFACDGTNQALKGINDGTCMRGTMYFEALGSVVAKYIQELVDGKTFDAAIETPIHAVTKANIADYYKADK
;
A
#
# COMPACT_ATOMS: atom_id res chain seq x y z
N LYS A 1 20.25 4.02 -16.83
CA LYS A 1 19.83 2.81 -16.12
C LYS A 1 19.08 3.19 -14.85
N VAL A 2 17.96 2.52 -14.58
CA VAL A 2 17.09 2.71 -13.41
C VAL A 2 17.24 1.52 -12.47
N GLY A 3 17.42 1.80 -11.17
CA GLY A 3 17.36 0.81 -10.10
C GLY A 3 16.08 1.00 -9.29
N PHE A 4 15.40 -0.07 -8.92
CA PHE A 4 14.27 -0.07 -7.99
C PHE A 4 14.61 -0.84 -6.73
N LEU A 5 14.57 -0.17 -5.60
CA LEU A 5 14.81 -0.73 -4.28
C LEU A 5 13.48 -0.89 -3.55
N ALA A 6 13.01 -2.14 -3.43
CA ALA A 6 11.73 -2.49 -2.84
C ALA A 6 11.87 -3.05 -1.42
N PRO A 7 10.95 -2.72 -0.48
CA PRO A 7 10.93 -3.31 0.85
C PRO A 7 10.68 -4.83 0.81
N THR A 8 9.91 -5.29 -0.17
CA THR A 8 9.65 -6.70 -0.47
C THR A 8 9.23 -6.83 -1.93
N LEU A 9 9.42 -7.98 -2.54
CA LEU A 9 8.86 -8.38 -3.83
C LEU A 9 7.98 -9.64 -3.68
N GLN A 10 7.26 -9.74 -2.56
CA GLN A 10 6.39 -10.85 -2.26
C GLN A 10 4.89 -10.49 -2.27
N THR A 11 4.57 -9.19 -2.24
CA THR A 11 3.17 -8.71 -2.31
C THR A 11 2.80 -8.32 -3.74
N GLU A 12 1.54 -8.53 -4.12
CA GLU A 12 1.04 -8.18 -5.45
C GLU A 12 1.27 -6.70 -5.78
N PHE A 13 1.10 -5.80 -4.80
CA PHE A 13 1.31 -4.37 -4.97
C PHE A 13 2.75 -4.05 -5.37
N MET A 14 3.76 -4.59 -4.66
CA MET A 14 5.17 -4.33 -4.96
C MET A 14 5.61 -4.99 -6.25
N ILE A 15 5.13 -6.20 -6.56
CA ILE A 15 5.36 -6.88 -7.84
C ILE A 15 4.79 -6.02 -8.97
N GLY A 16 3.58 -5.50 -8.82
CA GLY A 16 2.94 -4.66 -9.83
C GLY A 16 3.70 -3.35 -10.10
N ILE A 17 4.32 -2.74 -9.09
CA ILE A 17 5.18 -1.55 -9.27
C ILE A 17 6.45 -1.95 -10.04
N ASP A 18 7.10 -3.04 -9.65
CA ASP A 18 8.34 -3.55 -10.26
C ASP A 18 8.12 -3.87 -11.75
N GLU A 19 7.11 -4.68 -12.07
CA GLU A 19 6.76 -5.06 -13.44
C GLU A 19 6.40 -3.84 -14.29
N LYS A 20 5.59 -2.91 -13.75
CA LYS A 20 5.18 -1.73 -14.50
C LYS A 20 6.33 -0.76 -14.73
N LEU A 21 7.20 -0.55 -13.76
CA LEU A 21 8.37 0.30 -13.92
C LEU A 21 9.37 -0.33 -14.91
N HIS A 22 9.53 -1.66 -14.90
CA HIS A 22 10.35 -2.39 -15.87
C HIS A 22 9.79 -2.20 -17.28
N GLU A 23 8.49 -2.44 -17.52
CA GLU A 23 7.81 -2.19 -18.79
C GLU A 23 8.03 -0.75 -19.30
N GLU A 24 7.89 0.23 -18.42
CA GLU A 24 8.10 1.64 -18.76
C GLU A 24 9.57 1.96 -19.10
N CYS A 25 10.51 1.29 -18.44
CA CYS A 25 11.93 1.38 -18.79
C CYS A 25 12.22 0.78 -20.17
N ASP A 26 11.69 -0.41 -20.47
CA ASP A 26 11.83 -1.06 -21.77
C ASP A 26 11.28 -0.19 -22.91
N ASN A 27 10.09 0.38 -22.70
CA ASN A 27 9.44 1.27 -23.67
C ASN A 27 10.27 2.55 -23.97
N ARG A 28 11.13 2.97 -23.05
CA ARG A 28 12.03 4.13 -23.19
C ARG A 28 13.45 3.75 -23.56
N GLY A 29 13.76 2.46 -23.69
CA GLY A 29 15.12 1.97 -23.93
C GLY A 29 16.07 2.20 -22.75
N TRP A 30 15.56 2.20 -21.54
CA TRP A 30 16.35 2.30 -20.32
C TRP A 30 16.67 0.92 -19.76
N ASP A 31 17.92 0.68 -19.38
CA ASP A 31 18.26 -0.50 -18.59
C ASP A 31 17.56 -0.45 -17.22
N TYR A 32 17.12 -1.59 -16.74
CA TYR A 32 16.44 -1.75 -15.46
C TYR A 32 17.11 -2.79 -14.57
N VAL A 33 16.99 -2.61 -13.26
CA VAL A 33 17.33 -3.60 -12.24
C VAL A 33 16.49 -3.35 -10.99
N SER A 34 16.01 -4.41 -10.34
CA SER A 34 15.36 -4.32 -9.04
C SER A 34 16.05 -5.15 -7.98
N ALA A 35 15.87 -4.77 -6.73
CA ALA A 35 16.33 -5.51 -5.57
C ALA A 35 15.32 -5.39 -4.43
N SER A 36 15.03 -6.51 -3.77
CA SER A 36 14.31 -6.55 -2.49
C SER A 36 15.31 -6.53 -1.34
N PHE A 37 15.00 -5.76 -0.29
CA PHE A 37 15.77 -5.79 0.94
C PHE A 37 15.03 -6.47 2.11
N ASP A 38 13.83 -7.00 1.88
CA ASP A 38 13.01 -7.78 2.82
C ASP A 38 12.89 -7.12 4.22
N ASN A 39 12.76 -5.78 4.21
CA ASN A 39 12.73 -4.94 5.41
C ASN A 39 13.98 -5.07 6.31
N ASP A 40 15.15 -5.38 5.72
CA ASP A 40 16.47 -5.39 6.37
C ASP A 40 17.29 -4.19 5.89
N SER A 41 17.58 -3.25 6.80
CA SER A 41 18.30 -2.02 6.45
C SER A 41 19.73 -2.27 5.97
N ALA A 42 20.41 -3.32 6.45
CA ALA A 42 21.75 -3.65 5.98
C ALA A 42 21.72 -4.22 4.55
N ALA A 43 20.69 -5.00 4.22
CA ALA A 43 20.45 -5.46 2.85
C ALA A 43 20.12 -4.29 1.93
N ALA A 44 19.34 -3.30 2.40
CA ALA A 44 19.04 -2.10 1.64
C ALA A 44 20.30 -1.29 1.28
N VAL A 45 21.18 -1.04 2.27
CA VAL A 45 22.47 -0.37 2.03
C VAL A 45 23.30 -1.12 0.99
N SER A 46 23.43 -2.45 1.13
CA SER A 46 24.16 -3.28 0.17
C SER A 46 23.55 -3.23 -1.24
N ALA A 47 22.22 -3.19 -1.36
CA ALA A 47 21.55 -3.08 -2.65
C ALA A 47 21.79 -1.72 -3.31
N ILE A 48 21.76 -0.61 -2.54
CA ILE A 48 22.10 0.73 -3.04
C ILE A 48 23.53 0.75 -3.59
N GLU A 49 24.50 0.23 -2.82
CA GLU A 49 25.91 0.16 -3.24
C GLU A 49 26.09 -0.67 -4.53
N ASN A 50 25.37 -1.79 -4.64
CA ASN A 50 25.35 -2.62 -5.85
C ASN A 50 24.75 -1.90 -7.05
N MET A 51 23.65 -1.15 -6.87
CA MET A 51 23.06 -0.33 -7.94
C MET A 51 24.00 0.76 -8.43
N VAL A 52 24.70 1.43 -7.52
CA VAL A 52 25.73 2.43 -7.85
C VAL A 52 26.88 1.78 -8.64
N THR A 53 27.40 0.64 -8.15
CA THR A 53 28.47 -0.12 -8.83
C THR A 53 28.02 -0.65 -10.20
N GLY A 54 26.72 -0.99 -10.33
CA GLY A 54 26.07 -1.42 -11.55
C GLY A 54 25.72 -0.27 -12.51
N ASN A 55 26.21 0.95 -12.25
CA ASN A 55 26.00 2.16 -13.03
C ASN A 55 24.53 2.58 -13.20
N CYS A 56 23.71 2.44 -12.16
CA CYS A 56 22.41 3.08 -12.15
C CYS A 56 22.59 4.61 -12.11
N ASN A 57 21.81 5.30 -12.92
CA ASN A 57 21.75 6.76 -12.97
C ASN A 57 20.64 7.30 -12.08
N TYR A 58 19.60 6.48 -11.86
CA TYR A 58 18.42 6.76 -11.06
C TYR A 58 18.19 5.58 -10.11
N ILE A 59 17.93 5.86 -8.85
CA ILE A 59 17.48 4.87 -7.86
C ILE A 59 16.11 5.32 -7.36
N VAL A 60 15.11 4.47 -7.58
CA VAL A 60 13.78 4.59 -7.00
C VAL A 60 13.80 3.83 -5.67
N ALA A 61 13.75 4.54 -4.56
CA ALA A 61 13.87 3.95 -3.24
C ALA A 61 12.51 3.95 -2.52
N MET A 62 12.03 2.76 -2.13
CA MET A 62 10.89 2.60 -1.24
C MET A 62 11.38 2.12 0.13
N VAL A 63 12.11 2.99 0.83
CA VAL A 63 12.67 2.67 2.15
C VAL A 63 11.63 2.89 3.25
N SER A 64 11.83 2.22 4.39
CA SER A 64 10.90 2.28 5.52
C SER A 64 11.27 3.33 6.57
N ASP A 65 12.51 3.82 6.51
CA ASP A 65 13.07 4.78 7.47
C ASP A 65 14.34 5.45 6.91
N THR A 66 15.01 6.25 7.73
CA THR A 66 16.22 7.01 7.36
C THR A 66 17.53 6.22 7.51
N SER A 67 17.47 4.93 7.78
CA SER A 67 18.68 4.09 7.99
C SER A 67 19.58 3.99 6.75
N CYS A 68 19.02 4.26 5.56
CA CYS A 68 19.74 4.23 4.28
C CYS A 68 20.28 5.60 3.84
N ASP A 69 20.05 6.69 4.58
CA ASP A 69 20.39 8.05 4.18
C ASP A 69 21.86 8.22 3.80
N ASP A 70 22.79 7.63 4.55
CA ASP A 70 24.21 7.73 4.26
C ASP A 70 24.58 7.04 2.93
N ALA A 71 23.97 5.88 2.64
CA ALA A 71 24.19 5.17 1.39
C ALA A 71 23.57 5.93 0.18
N LEU A 72 22.38 6.49 0.36
CA LEU A 72 21.72 7.33 -0.65
C LEU A 72 22.52 8.61 -0.91
N ARG A 73 23.06 9.25 0.13
CA ARG A 73 23.94 10.43 0.00
C ARG A 73 25.21 10.11 -0.76
N ALA A 74 25.85 8.97 -0.44
CA ALA A 74 27.03 8.50 -1.17
C ALA A 74 26.73 8.19 -2.65
N ALA A 75 25.52 7.74 -2.95
CA ALA A 75 25.06 7.56 -4.33
C ALA A 75 24.88 8.91 -5.04
N GLN A 76 24.24 9.92 -4.41
CA GLN A 76 24.10 11.27 -4.97
C GLN A 76 25.46 11.94 -5.23
N GLU A 77 26.43 11.79 -4.34
CA GLU A 77 27.81 12.30 -4.54
C GLU A 77 28.49 11.72 -5.79
N LYS A 78 28.05 10.53 -6.23
CA LYS A 78 28.49 9.90 -7.48
C LYS A 78 27.62 10.26 -8.68
N GLY A 79 26.67 11.18 -8.51
CA GLY A 79 25.80 11.68 -9.58
C GLY A 79 24.54 10.86 -9.82
N VAL A 80 24.22 9.89 -8.95
CA VAL A 80 22.96 9.14 -9.04
C VAL A 80 21.82 10.01 -8.52
N LYS A 81 20.70 10.04 -9.24
CA LYS A 81 19.47 10.72 -8.81
C LYS A 81 18.61 9.80 -7.97
N ILE A 82 18.12 10.30 -6.85
CA ILE A 82 17.32 9.55 -5.87
C ILE A 82 15.86 9.98 -5.97
N ILE A 83 14.99 9.02 -6.24
CA ILE A 83 13.54 9.18 -6.24
C ILE A 83 12.98 8.40 -5.03
N GLU A 84 12.53 9.10 -4.04
CA GLU A 84 11.85 8.50 -2.89
C GLU A 84 10.39 8.26 -3.20
N CYS A 85 9.89 7.07 -2.84
CA CYS A 85 8.48 6.71 -2.95
C CYS A 85 7.97 6.25 -1.57
N GLY A 86 7.12 7.04 -0.94
CA GLY A 86 6.53 6.75 0.37
C GLY A 86 7.17 7.60 1.46
N VAL A 87 8.13 7.04 2.20
CA VAL A 87 8.80 7.76 3.30
C VAL A 87 9.73 8.83 2.74
N GLU A 88 9.56 10.06 3.21
CA GLU A 88 10.44 11.16 2.85
C GLU A 88 11.72 11.12 3.70
N THR A 89 12.84 10.81 3.05
CA THR A 89 14.16 10.90 3.68
C THR A 89 14.80 12.27 3.43
N ALA A 90 15.91 12.57 4.11
CA ALA A 90 16.65 13.81 3.87
C ALA A 90 17.45 13.82 2.55
N VAL A 91 17.48 12.71 1.82
CA VAL A 91 18.35 12.47 0.66
C VAL A 91 17.54 12.08 -0.55
N HIS A 92 17.07 13.07 -1.29
CA HIS A 92 16.28 12.87 -2.51
C HIS A 92 16.51 13.97 -3.54
N ASP A 93 16.26 13.68 -4.80
CA ASP A 93 16.08 14.64 -5.89
C ASP A 93 14.59 14.84 -6.20
N LEU A 94 13.76 13.86 -5.84
CA LEU A 94 12.32 13.88 -5.99
C LEU A 94 11.69 12.98 -4.92
N VAL A 95 10.58 13.44 -4.34
CA VAL A 95 9.71 12.64 -3.45
C VAL A 95 8.36 12.47 -4.11
N LEU A 96 7.92 11.22 -4.28
CA LEU A 96 6.55 10.86 -4.60
C LEU A 96 5.88 10.40 -3.30
N LYS A 97 4.97 11.19 -2.80
CA LYS A 97 4.37 11.04 -1.47
C LYS A 97 2.87 10.87 -1.55
N THR A 98 2.33 10.16 -0.58
CA THR A 98 0.89 10.10 -0.35
C THR A 98 0.67 10.34 1.14
N ASP A 99 -0.26 11.22 1.48
CA ASP A 99 -0.62 11.47 2.88
C ASP A 99 -1.28 10.23 3.48
N GLN A 100 -0.54 9.54 4.33
CA GLN A 100 -0.97 8.26 4.91
C GLN A 100 -2.15 8.41 5.86
N TYR A 101 -2.25 9.52 6.59
CA TYR A 101 -3.42 9.82 7.40
C TYR A 101 -4.66 10.04 6.52
N SER A 102 -4.51 10.78 5.43
CA SER A 102 -5.58 10.98 4.44
C SER A 102 -6.01 9.68 3.77
N ILE A 103 -5.07 8.76 3.44
CA ILE A 103 -5.43 7.42 2.97
C ILE A 103 -6.26 6.69 4.03
N GLY A 104 -5.79 6.71 5.28
CA GLY A 104 -6.49 6.09 6.39
C GLY A 104 -7.92 6.63 6.56
N THR A 105 -8.09 7.96 6.49
CA THR A 105 -9.44 8.54 6.58
C THR A 105 -10.34 8.08 5.45
N GLN A 106 -9.84 7.99 4.22
CA GLN A 106 -10.64 7.50 3.08
C GLN A 106 -11.01 6.01 3.19
N ILE A 107 -10.12 5.16 3.72
CA ILE A 107 -10.45 3.76 4.02
C ILE A 107 -11.54 3.70 5.10
N GLY A 108 -11.38 4.47 6.17
CA GLY A 108 -12.36 4.57 7.26
C GLY A 108 -13.70 5.10 6.77
N ASP A 109 -13.69 6.07 5.86
CA ASP A 109 -14.88 6.63 5.22
C ASP A 109 -15.66 5.56 4.43
N MET A 110 -14.98 4.79 3.58
CA MET A 110 -15.61 3.67 2.85
C MET A 110 -16.25 2.66 3.80
N ALA A 111 -15.55 2.32 4.89
CA ALA A 111 -16.06 1.40 5.89
C ALA A 111 -17.26 1.99 6.61
N ALA A 112 -17.21 3.24 7.04
CA ALA A 112 -18.31 3.93 7.72
C ALA A 112 -19.54 4.08 6.84
N ASP A 113 -19.37 4.43 5.56
CA ASP A 113 -20.47 4.55 4.61
C ASP A 113 -21.18 3.19 4.40
N TRP A 114 -20.42 2.11 4.30
CA TRP A 114 -20.98 0.76 4.22
C TRP A 114 -21.67 0.35 5.52
N LEU A 115 -21.08 0.59 6.69
CA LEU A 115 -21.67 0.29 7.98
C LEU A 115 -22.97 1.07 8.19
N ASN A 116 -23.01 2.34 7.80
CA ASN A 116 -24.21 3.16 7.88
C ASN A 116 -25.32 2.66 6.93
N SER A 117 -24.97 2.34 5.70
CA SER A 117 -25.95 1.94 4.69
C SER A 117 -26.42 0.50 4.85
N GLN A 118 -25.54 -0.41 5.20
CA GLN A 118 -25.81 -1.85 5.26
C GLN A 118 -26.28 -2.32 6.65
N LEU A 119 -25.70 -1.74 7.71
CA LEU A 119 -25.95 -2.18 9.09
C LEU A 119 -26.65 -1.11 9.94
N GLY A 120 -27.13 -0.01 9.33
CA GLY A 120 -27.83 1.05 10.02
C GLY A 120 -26.97 1.89 10.97
N GLY A 121 -25.66 1.91 10.75
CA GLY A 121 -24.70 2.68 11.54
C GLY A 121 -24.27 2.00 12.83
N GLU A 122 -24.58 0.73 13.01
CA GLU A 122 -24.16 -0.09 14.12
C GLU A 122 -23.23 -1.23 13.62
N GLY A 123 -22.48 -1.84 14.52
CA GLY A 123 -21.64 -2.99 14.19
C GLY A 123 -20.38 -3.07 15.03
N ASN A 124 -19.68 -4.19 14.86
CA ASN A 124 -18.46 -4.50 15.57
C ASN A 124 -17.36 -4.80 14.55
N ILE A 125 -16.28 -4.04 14.59
CA ILE A 125 -15.18 -4.18 13.66
C ILE A 125 -13.85 -4.30 14.39
N VAL A 126 -12.83 -4.78 13.69
CA VAL A 126 -11.43 -4.68 14.09
C VAL A 126 -10.66 -3.89 13.04
N VAL A 127 -9.62 -3.19 13.48
CA VAL A 127 -8.71 -2.46 12.59
C VAL A 127 -7.36 -3.16 12.62
N TYR A 128 -6.85 -3.51 11.43
CA TYR A 128 -5.50 -4.06 11.28
C TYR A 128 -4.55 -2.95 10.83
N THR A 129 -3.50 -2.76 11.59
CA THR A 129 -2.46 -1.77 11.33
C THR A 129 -1.08 -2.39 11.53
N THR A 130 -0.04 -1.60 11.32
CA THR A 130 1.33 -1.96 11.70
C THR A 130 2.02 -0.77 12.32
N TYR A 131 2.89 -1.01 13.30
CA TYR A 131 3.64 0.04 14.00
C TYR A 131 5.10 0.11 13.54
N GLN A 132 5.41 -0.41 12.35
CA GLN A 132 6.77 -0.44 11.82
C GLN A 132 7.36 0.96 11.57
N ASN A 133 6.53 1.91 11.13
CA ASN A 133 6.91 3.29 10.91
C ASN A 133 5.75 4.24 11.20
N GLN A 134 6.04 5.54 11.25
CA GLN A 134 5.05 6.58 11.56
C GLN A 134 3.94 6.66 10.51
N ASP A 135 4.28 6.54 9.23
CA ASP A 135 3.33 6.60 8.12
C ASP A 135 2.21 5.55 8.25
N MET A 136 2.58 4.33 8.61
CA MET A 136 1.60 3.25 8.81
C MET A 136 0.77 3.46 10.07
N GLN A 137 1.36 4.04 11.12
CA GLN A 137 0.61 4.44 12.31
C GLN A 137 -0.41 5.54 11.98
N ASP A 138 -0.01 6.54 11.19
CA ASP A 138 -0.88 7.63 10.74
C ASP A 138 -2.05 7.10 9.89
N ARG A 139 -1.79 6.14 8.99
CA ARG A 139 -2.86 5.45 8.23
C ARG A 139 -3.83 4.74 9.17
N GLY A 140 -3.33 3.96 10.12
CA GLY A 140 -4.15 3.28 11.12
C GLY A 140 -4.95 4.23 12.00
N GLN A 141 -4.40 5.39 12.34
CA GLN A 141 -5.08 6.43 13.09
C GLN A 141 -6.20 7.08 12.27
N GLY A 142 -5.91 7.43 10.99
CA GLY A 142 -6.90 7.99 10.07
C GLY A 142 -8.13 7.09 9.89
N ILE A 143 -7.93 5.77 9.75
CA ILE A 143 -9.02 4.78 9.71
C ILE A 143 -9.93 4.91 10.94
N GLN A 144 -9.33 4.92 12.13
CA GLN A 144 -10.08 4.96 13.39
C GLN A 144 -10.85 6.26 13.55
N ASP A 145 -10.24 7.39 13.20
CA ASP A 145 -10.84 8.71 13.39
C ASP A 145 -12.02 8.92 12.43
N ALA A 146 -11.89 8.51 11.17
CA ALA A 146 -12.99 8.58 10.20
C ALA A 146 -14.19 7.71 10.61
N ILE A 147 -13.95 6.49 11.10
CA ILE A 147 -15.03 5.62 11.58
C ILE A 147 -15.72 6.22 12.80
N LYS A 148 -14.95 6.74 13.78
CA LYS A 148 -15.52 7.38 14.97
C LYS A 148 -16.34 8.63 14.63
N GLU A 149 -15.93 9.39 13.62
CA GLU A 149 -16.62 10.59 13.17
C GLU A 149 -17.92 10.25 12.42
N LYS A 150 -17.85 9.35 11.42
CA LYS A 150 -18.97 9.09 10.50
C LYS A 150 -19.92 7.98 10.94
N ALA A 151 -19.44 7.04 11.76
CA ALA A 151 -20.22 5.94 12.29
C ALA A 151 -20.02 5.77 13.83
N PRO A 152 -20.43 6.77 14.62
CA PRO A 152 -20.07 6.86 16.06
C PRO A 152 -20.66 5.73 16.93
N ASN A 153 -21.65 4.99 16.45
CA ASN A 153 -22.24 3.85 17.17
C ASN A 153 -21.57 2.51 16.79
N VAL A 154 -20.60 2.53 15.89
CA VAL A 154 -19.80 1.35 15.55
C VAL A 154 -18.72 1.13 16.60
N ASN A 155 -18.58 -0.10 17.06
CA ASN A 155 -17.57 -0.47 18.04
C ASN A 155 -16.29 -0.94 17.32
N ILE A 156 -15.20 -0.20 17.48
CA ILE A 156 -13.86 -0.72 17.17
C ILE A 156 -13.45 -1.59 18.35
N LEU A 157 -13.61 -2.91 18.20
CA LEU A 157 -13.36 -3.87 19.28
C LEU A 157 -11.88 -3.99 19.62
N GLU A 158 -11.03 -3.89 18.59
CA GLU A 158 -9.59 -4.01 18.74
C GLU A 158 -8.87 -3.34 17.56
N VAL A 159 -7.72 -2.73 17.85
CA VAL A 159 -6.73 -2.30 16.87
C VAL A 159 -5.57 -3.26 16.98
N VAL A 160 -5.31 -4.02 15.94
CA VAL A 160 -4.34 -5.13 15.94
C VAL A 160 -3.12 -4.73 15.16
N ASP A 161 -1.95 -4.78 15.81
CA ASP A 161 -0.66 -4.73 15.12
C ASP A 161 -0.40 -6.10 14.48
N ILE A 162 -0.48 -6.17 13.15
CA ILE A 162 -0.17 -7.41 12.41
C ILE A 162 1.32 -7.59 12.14
N GLY A 163 2.15 -6.68 12.65
CA GLY A 163 3.60 -6.74 12.49
C GLY A 163 4.05 -6.48 11.06
N LYS A 164 5.01 -7.27 10.59
CA LYS A 164 5.49 -7.19 9.21
C LYS A 164 4.40 -7.71 8.24
N ASP A 165 4.28 -7.06 7.10
CA ASP A 165 3.42 -7.51 6.01
C ASP A 165 4.04 -8.75 5.35
N VAL A 166 3.72 -9.89 5.91
CA VAL A 166 4.20 -11.20 5.45
C VAL A 166 3.00 -12.11 5.15
N VAL A 167 3.17 -12.98 4.17
CA VAL A 167 2.16 -13.96 3.78
C VAL A 167 1.69 -14.77 4.99
N GLY A 168 0.39 -14.86 5.18
CA GLY A 168 -0.27 -15.59 6.26
C GLY A 168 -0.61 -14.74 7.51
N SER A 169 -0.13 -13.51 7.61
CA SER A 169 -0.41 -12.63 8.75
C SER A 169 -1.91 -12.29 8.87
N GLY A 170 -2.53 -11.97 7.75
CA GLY A 170 -3.96 -11.68 7.66
C GLY A 170 -4.83 -12.89 8.03
N THR A 171 -4.50 -14.08 7.53
CA THR A 171 -5.24 -15.32 7.81
C THR A 171 -5.25 -15.63 9.31
N THR A 172 -4.06 -15.78 9.91
CA THR A 172 -3.93 -16.16 11.32
C THR A 172 -4.58 -15.15 12.26
N THR A 173 -4.40 -13.85 11.98
CA THR A 173 -5.02 -12.79 12.77
C THR A 173 -6.54 -12.83 12.66
N THR A 174 -7.06 -13.01 11.44
CA THR A 174 -8.51 -13.06 11.20
C THR A 174 -9.15 -14.27 11.87
N GLU A 175 -8.56 -15.46 11.78
CA GLU A 175 -9.04 -16.64 12.49
C GLU A 175 -9.14 -16.39 14.02
N THR A 176 -8.11 -15.73 14.58
CA THR A 176 -8.09 -15.35 16.00
C THR A 176 -9.21 -14.38 16.34
N MET A 177 -9.42 -13.32 15.52
CA MET A 177 -10.46 -12.33 15.76
C MET A 177 -11.87 -12.93 15.62
N LEU A 178 -12.09 -13.82 14.64
CA LEU A 178 -13.36 -14.51 14.45
C LEU A 178 -13.71 -15.45 15.60
N GLN A 179 -12.70 -16.08 16.23
CA GLN A 179 -12.89 -16.89 17.44
C GLN A 179 -13.17 -16.03 18.67
N LYS A 180 -12.46 -14.89 18.79
CA LYS A 180 -12.60 -13.98 19.94
C LYS A 180 -13.92 -13.20 19.92
N TYR A 181 -14.38 -12.82 18.75
CA TYR A 181 -15.55 -11.96 18.55
C TYR A 181 -16.58 -12.61 17.63
N SER A 182 -17.51 -13.37 18.20
CA SER A 182 -18.56 -14.08 17.44
C SER A 182 -19.48 -13.15 16.65
N ASN A 183 -19.61 -11.90 17.10
CA ASN A 183 -20.43 -10.83 16.53
C ASN A 183 -19.65 -9.82 15.68
N LEU A 184 -18.48 -10.20 15.16
CA LEU A 184 -17.67 -9.37 14.26
C LEU A 184 -18.39 -9.18 12.92
N ASN A 185 -18.49 -7.92 12.45
CA ASN A 185 -19.12 -7.51 11.21
C ASN A 185 -18.13 -7.00 10.17
N GLY A 186 -16.91 -6.65 10.56
CA GLY A 186 -15.95 -6.14 9.59
C GLY A 186 -14.53 -6.08 10.07
N ILE A 187 -13.64 -5.99 9.09
CA ILE A 187 -12.20 -5.84 9.25
C ILE A 187 -11.76 -4.68 8.36
N VAL A 188 -11.07 -3.72 8.94
CA VAL A 188 -10.52 -2.60 8.19
C VAL A 188 -9.00 -2.67 8.26
N CYS A 189 -8.37 -2.97 7.11
CA CYS A 189 -6.94 -3.22 7.01
C CYS A 189 -6.21 -2.01 6.47
N TYR A 190 -4.95 -1.85 6.87
CA TYR A 190 -4.08 -0.82 6.30
C TYR A 190 -3.64 -1.13 4.86
N GLY A 191 -3.69 -2.39 4.41
CA GLY A 191 -3.27 -2.83 3.08
C GLY A 191 -4.01 -4.08 2.60
N ASP A 192 -4.04 -4.28 1.27
CA ASP A 192 -4.77 -5.35 0.61
C ASP A 192 -4.21 -6.75 0.88
N ALA A 193 -2.90 -6.89 1.11
CA ALA A 193 -2.30 -8.20 1.35
C ALA A 193 -2.97 -8.91 2.54
N ALA A 194 -3.07 -8.22 3.68
CA ALA A 194 -3.77 -8.74 4.85
C ALA A 194 -5.29 -8.85 4.62
N ALA A 195 -5.89 -7.92 3.87
CA ALA A 195 -7.32 -7.91 3.61
C ALA A 195 -7.78 -9.09 2.75
N VAL A 196 -7.06 -9.41 1.68
CA VAL A 196 -7.36 -10.56 0.81
C VAL A 196 -7.27 -11.87 1.58
N GLU A 197 -6.25 -12.03 2.41
CA GLU A 197 -6.12 -13.17 3.30
C GLU A 197 -7.25 -13.24 4.33
N SER A 198 -7.67 -12.08 4.85
CA SER A 198 -8.82 -11.98 5.76
C SER A 198 -10.12 -12.41 5.08
N VAL A 199 -10.35 -12.04 3.82
CA VAL A 199 -11.52 -12.47 3.05
C VAL A 199 -11.57 -14.00 2.95
N GLU A 200 -10.45 -14.65 2.67
CA GLU A 200 -10.40 -16.10 2.57
C GLU A 200 -10.66 -16.78 3.94
N ALA A 201 -10.13 -16.24 5.03
CA ALA A 201 -10.41 -16.73 6.38
C ALA A 201 -11.90 -16.53 6.77
N VAL A 202 -12.51 -15.41 6.40
CA VAL A 202 -13.94 -15.13 6.60
C VAL A 202 -14.81 -16.11 5.81
N LYS A 203 -14.45 -16.42 4.55
CA LYS A 203 -15.10 -17.43 3.72
C LYS A 203 -15.00 -18.82 4.36
N ALA A 204 -13.80 -19.21 4.80
CA ALA A 204 -13.58 -20.50 5.45
C ALA A 204 -14.41 -20.65 6.74
N ALA A 205 -14.66 -19.54 7.46
CA ALA A 205 -15.52 -19.51 8.64
C ALA A 205 -17.02 -19.46 8.31
N GLY A 206 -17.42 -19.44 7.02
CA GLY A 206 -18.82 -19.35 6.60
C GLY A 206 -19.48 -17.98 6.88
N LYS A 207 -18.68 -16.93 7.04
CA LYS A 207 -19.14 -15.57 7.37
C LYS A 207 -19.09 -14.60 6.18
N ASP A 208 -18.71 -15.06 4.98
CA ASP A 208 -18.74 -14.28 3.75
C ASP A 208 -20.19 -14.06 3.29
N ASN A 209 -20.79 -12.98 3.75
CA ASN A 209 -22.16 -12.61 3.48
C ASN A 209 -22.33 -11.07 3.43
N GLU A 210 -23.54 -10.59 3.14
CA GLU A 210 -23.83 -9.16 2.98
C GLU A 210 -23.56 -8.31 4.25
N ASN A 211 -23.59 -8.93 5.44
CA ASN A 211 -23.41 -8.26 6.72
C ASN A 211 -21.96 -8.30 7.24
N PHE A 212 -21.02 -8.73 6.39
CA PHE A 212 -19.59 -8.69 6.67
C PHE A 212 -18.87 -7.83 5.63
N GLY A 213 -17.97 -6.94 6.09
CA GLY A 213 -17.21 -6.05 5.21
C GLY A 213 -15.72 -6.06 5.52
N VAL A 214 -14.89 -6.15 4.46
CA VAL A 214 -13.44 -5.98 4.53
C VAL A 214 -13.08 -4.79 3.65
N PHE A 215 -12.25 -3.88 4.18
CA PHE A 215 -11.80 -2.65 3.52
C PHE A 215 -10.30 -2.52 3.66
N ALA A 216 -9.64 -1.97 2.63
CA ALA A 216 -8.20 -1.83 2.66
C ALA A 216 -7.67 -0.77 1.67
N CYS A 217 -6.39 -0.88 1.35
CA CYS A 217 -5.67 -0.02 0.43
C CYS A 217 -4.74 -0.88 -0.42
N ASP A 218 -4.40 -0.44 -1.60
CA ASP A 218 -3.39 -0.78 -2.59
C ASP A 218 -4.00 -1.00 -3.98
N GLY A 219 -5.29 -1.41 -4.07
CA GLY A 219 -5.98 -1.63 -5.33
C GLY A 219 -5.44 -2.83 -6.11
N THR A 220 -5.03 -3.88 -5.41
CA THR A 220 -4.52 -5.11 -6.04
C THR A 220 -5.58 -5.80 -6.88
N ASN A 221 -5.18 -6.57 -7.90
CA ASN A 221 -6.12 -7.32 -8.73
C ASN A 221 -6.96 -8.30 -7.90
N GLN A 222 -6.39 -8.90 -6.86
CA GLN A 222 -7.11 -9.81 -5.98
C GLN A 222 -8.20 -9.09 -5.19
N ALA A 223 -7.91 -7.90 -4.63
CA ALA A 223 -8.90 -7.09 -3.93
C ALA A 223 -9.99 -6.59 -4.89
N LEU A 224 -9.60 -6.05 -6.06
CA LEU A 224 -10.54 -5.62 -7.09
C LEU A 224 -11.42 -6.76 -7.57
N LYS A 225 -10.86 -7.94 -7.78
CA LYS A 225 -11.62 -9.16 -8.12
C LYS A 225 -12.62 -9.51 -7.02
N GLY A 226 -12.20 -9.47 -5.75
CA GLY A 226 -13.08 -9.74 -4.61
C GLY A 226 -14.28 -8.79 -4.56
N ILE A 227 -14.06 -7.49 -4.80
CA ILE A 227 -15.13 -6.48 -4.91
C ILE A 227 -16.04 -6.78 -6.11
N ASN A 228 -15.46 -7.10 -7.28
CA ASN A 228 -16.21 -7.41 -8.48
C ASN A 228 -17.09 -8.66 -8.30
N ASP A 229 -16.57 -9.69 -7.69
CA ASP A 229 -17.27 -10.97 -7.47
C ASP A 229 -18.30 -10.90 -6.34
N GLY A 230 -18.32 -9.79 -5.58
CA GLY A 230 -19.30 -9.57 -4.51
C GLY A 230 -18.99 -10.36 -3.23
N THR A 231 -17.73 -10.68 -2.97
CA THR A 231 -17.29 -11.26 -1.69
C THR A 231 -17.43 -10.23 -0.57
N CYS A 232 -17.02 -10.58 0.66
CA CYS A 232 -16.97 -9.59 1.75
C CYS A 232 -15.90 -8.51 1.57
N MET A 233 -15.05 -8.56 0.54
CA MET A 233 -14.23 -7.40 0.14
C MET A 233 -15.14 -6.30 -0.40
N ARG A 234 -15.27 -5.19 0.33
CA ARG A 234 -16.24 -4.12 0.01
C ARG A 234 -15.58 -2.89 -0.62
N GLY A 235 -14.31 -2.65 -0.34
CA GLY A 235 -13.61 -1.53 -0.91
C GLY A 235 -12.10 -1.56 -0.68
N THR A 236 -11.38 -0.94 -1.61
CA THR A 236 -9.95 -0.69 -1.51
C THR A 236 -9.60 0.68 -2.07
N MET A 237 -8.54 1.30 -1.55
CA MET A 237 -7.94 2.48 -2.17
C MET A 237 -7.04 2.02 -3.31
N TYR A 238 -7.25 2.54 -4.50
CA TYR A 238 -6.50 2.23 -5.70
C TYR A 238 -5.46 3.32 -5.97
N PHE A 239 -4.20 2.93 -6.11
CA PHE A 239 -3.15 3.81 -6.63
C PHE A 239 -3.14 3.74 -8.15
N GLU A 240 -3.04 4.89 -8.83
CA GLU A 240 -2.66 4.87 -10.24
C GLU A 240 -1.35 4.11 -10.40
N ALA A 241 -1.17 3.45 -11.55
CA ALA A 241 -0.01 2.58 -11.80
C ALA A 241 1.32 3.29 -11.43
N LEU A 242 1.76 3.10 -10.18
CA LEU A 242 2.86 3.87 -9.58
C LEU A 242 4.15 3.74 -10.40
N GLY A 243 4.40 2.57 -11.00
CA GLY A 243 5.53 2.39 -11.90
C GLY A 243 5.53 3.35 -13.10
N SER A 244 4.33 3.64 -13.69
CA SER A 244 4.21 4.62 -14.79
C SER A 244 4.39 6.06 -14.27
N VAL A 245 3.86 6.37 -13.08
CA VAL A 245 4.03 7.68 -12.44
C VAL A 245 5.51 7.94 -12.19
N VAL A 246 6.22 6.99 -11.60
CA VAL A 246 7.67 7.04 -11.37
C VAL A 246 8.42 7.26 -12.66
N ALA A 247 8.15 6.45 -13.69
CA ALA A 247 8.84 6.56 -15.00
C ALA A 247 8.62 7.91 -15.68
N LYS A 248 7.42 8.49 -15.56
CA LYS A 248 7.13 9.84 -16.02
C LYS A 248 8.04 10.87 -15.36
N TYR A 249 8.18 10.82 -14.05
CA TYR A 249 8.99 11.80 -13.32
C TYR A 249 10.50 11.56 -13.50
N ILE A 250 10.95 10.32 -13.70
CA ILE A 250 12.32 10.04 -14.14
C ILE A 250 12.59 10.73 -15.47
N GLN A 251 11.64 10.65 -16.43
CA GLN A 251 11.79 11.35 -17.73
C GLN A 251 11.90 12.87 -17.52
N GLU A 252 11.12 13.45 -16.64
CA GLU A 252 11.21 14.87 -16.33
C GLU A 252 12.57 15.26 -15.71
N LEU A 253 13.17 14.41 -14.88
CA LEU A 253 14.55 14.58 -14.38
C LEU A 253 15.58 14.44 -15.52
N VAL A 254 15.39 13.48 -16.45
CA VAL A 254 16.22 13.34 -17.66
C VAL A 254 16.17 14.61 -18.51
N ASP A 255 15.00 15.23 -18.62
CA ASP A 255 14.78 16.48 -19.37
C ASP A 255 15.29 17.73 -18.61
N GLY A 256 15.91 17.54 -17.44
CA GLY A 256 16.56 18.59 -16.67
C GLY A 256 15.64 19.37 -15.74
N LYS A 257 14.42 18.87 -15.46
CA LYS A 257 13.57 19.48 -14.43
C LYS A 257 14.12 19.19 -13.03
N THR A 258 13.84 20.09 -12.11
CA THR A 258 14.11 19.94 -10.66
C THR A 258 12.80 20.07 -9.90
N PHE A 259 12.75 19.45 -8.72
CA PHE A 259 11.57 19.43 -7.88
C PHE A 259 11.92 19.94 -6.49
N ASP A 260 11.26 21.02 -6.06
CA ASP A 260 11.50 21.65 -4.76
C ASP A 260 10.48 21.24 -3.69
N ALA A 261 9.48 20.44 -4.09
CA ALA A 261 8.43 19.95 -3.22
C ALA A 261 8.06 18.50 -3.56
N ALA A 262 7.59 17.77 -2.56
CA ALA A 262 7.02 16.46 -2.76
C ALA A 262 5.80 16.53 -3.70
N ILE A 263 5.65 15.49 -4.52
CA ILE A 263 4.53 15.35 -5.46
C ILE A 263 3.56 14.32 -4.87
N GLU A 264 2.32 14.74 -4.69
CA GLU A 264 1.28 13.81 -4.26
C GLU A 264 0.88 12.88 -5.40
N THR A 265 0.82 11.58 -5.09
CA THR A 265 0.34 10.57 -6.03
C THR A 265 -1.17 10.41 -5.89
N PRO A 266 -1.94 10.42 -7.01
CA PRO A 266 -3.39 10.24 -6.94
C PRO A 266 -3.79 8.86 -6.42
N ILE A 267 -4.82 8.86 -5.56
CA ILE A 267 -5.46 7.64 -5.06
C ILE A 267 -6.97 7.74 -5.24
N HIS A 268 -7.64 6.61 -5.40
CA HIS A 268 -9.08 6.55 -5.65
C HIS A 268 -9.74 5.48 -4.80
N ALA A 269 -10.86 5.82 -4.16
CA ALA A 269 -11.69 4.83 -3.48
C ALA A 269 -12.43 3.96 -4.50
N VAL A 270 -12.25 2.65 -4.42
CA VAL A 270 -12.91 1.67 -5.28
C VAL A 270 -13.83 0.79 -4.46
N THR A 271 -15.09 0.77 -4.85
CA THR A 271 -16.14 -0.04 -4.24
C THR A 271 -16.97 -0.71 -5.35
N LYS A 272 -18.00 -1.46 -4.97
CA LYS A 272 -18.91 -2.07 -5.96
C LYS A 272 -19.56 -1.04 -6.91
N ALA A 273 -19.68 0.21 -6.48
CA ALA A 273 -20.33 1.26 -7.27
C ALA A 273 -19.53 1.69 -8.51
N ASN A 274 -18.19 1.60 -8.45
CA ASN A 274 -17.29 2.05 -9.52
C ASN A 274 -16.25 1.02 -9.96
N ILE A 275 -16.36 -0.23 -9.50
CA ILE A 275 -15.39 -1.30 -9.80
C ILE A 275 -15.13 -1.52 -11.30
N ALA A 276 -16.13 -1.30 -12.14
CA ALA A 276 -16.04 -1.49 -13.58
C ALA A 276 -15.03 -0.55 -14.28
N ASP A 277 -14.68 0.56 -13.64
CA ASP A 277 -13.68 1.51 -14.14
C ASP A 277 -12.25 1.04 -13.87
N TYR A 278 -12.06 0.18 -12.86
CA TYR A 278 -10.75 -0.23 -12.34
C TYR A 278 -10.43 -1.70 -12.60
N TYR A 279 -11.43 -2.58 -12.62
CA TYR A 279 -11.25 -4.00 -12.83
C TYR A 279 -11.80 -4.45 -14.17
N LYS A 280 -10.94 -5.05 -14.99
CA LYS A 280 -11.33 -5.74 -16.22
C LYS A 280 -11.01 -7.21 -16.03
N ALA A 281 -12.04 -8.03 -15.94
CA ALA A 281 -11.83 -9.49 -15.96
C ALA A 281 -11.06 -9.86 -17.24
N ASP A 282 -10.01 -10.68 -17.10
CA ASP A 282 -9.31 -11.24 -18.24
C ASP A 282 -10.33 -11.93 -19.15
N LYS A 283 -10.30 -11.58 -20.44
CA LYS A 283 -11.17 -12.18 -21.46
C LYS A 283 -10.62 -13.52 -21.89
#